data_d69727c3638cba3492fc035ae9602bb2
#
_entry.id   d69727c3638cba3492fc035ae9602bb2
#
_cell.length_a   1.000
_cell.length_b   1.000
_cell.length_c   1.000
_cell.angle_alpha   90.00
_cell.angle_beta   90.00
_cell.angle_gamma   90.00
#
_symmetry.space_group_name_H-M   'P 1'
#
loop_
_entity.id
_entity.type
_entity.pdbx_description
1 polymer ?
#
loop_
_entity_poly.entity_id
_entity_poly.type
_entity_poly.pdbx_seq_one_letter_code
_entity_poly.pdbx_strand_id
1 'polypeptide(L)'
;MPSDLCWLLSRASYILTTKLTAALQDLGVSPRAHCVLSAAMSGDHTQTDLARMVGLDKTTMVVTLDELESAGLAERRPSPSDRRARVIAVTKAGERKVREAETIANSIREDVLAVLTPEDREVFLDSLSLLVTKPLSEPSPCAQPVRRRAPRR
;
A
#
# COMPACT_ATOMS: atom_id res chain seq x y z
N MET A 1 22.55 15.14 -7.79
CA MET A 1 21.12 14.81 -8.02
C MET A 1 20.89 13.37 -8.44
N PRO A 2 21.54 12.79 -9.46
CA PRO A 2 21.22 11.42 -9.91
C PRO A 2 21.52 10.29 -8.91
N SER A 3 22.31 10.54 -7.87
CA SER A 3 22.70 9.56 -6.85
C SER A 3 22.06 9.79 -5.47
N ASP A 4 21.16 10.76 -5.32
CA ASP A 4 20.44 10.98 -4.08
C ASP A 4 19.34 9.94 -3.92
N LEU A 5 19.50 9.06 -2.93
CA LEU A 5 18.58 7.94 -2.68
C LEU A 5 17.16 8.42 -2.37
N CYS A 6 17.03 9.47 -1.54
CA CYS A 6 15.73 10.00 -1.14
C CYS A 6 14.98 10.58 -2.34
N TRP A 7 15.66 11.33 -3.20
CA TRP A 7 15.09 11.87 -4.42
C TRP A 7 14.66 10.78 -5.39
N LEU A 8 15.52 9.76 -5.62
CA LEU A 8 15.22 8.64 -6.52
C LEU A 8 13.97 7.88 -6.07
N LEU A 9 13.92 7.50 -4.79
CA LEU A 9 12.78 6.77 -4.24
C LEU A 9 11.51 7.61 -4.25
N SER A 10 11.59 8.88 -3.86
CA SER A 10 10.43 9.79 -3.86
C SER A 10 9.87 9.99 -5.26
N ARG A 11 10.73 10.23 -6.26
CA ARG A 11 10.30 10.41 -7.64
C ARG A 11 9.73 9.13 -8.25
N ALA A 12 10.39 8.00 -8.03
CA ALA A 12 9.91 6.70 -8.51
C ALA A 12 8.53 6.38 -7.90
N SER A 13 8.38 6.53 -6.59
CA SER A 13 7.12 6.32 -5.88
C SER A 13 6.02 7.24 -6.40
N TYR A 14 6.28 8.54 -6.59
CA TYR A 14 5.30 9.49 -7.11
C TYR A 14 4.81 9.10 -8.50
N ILE A 15 5.73 8.86 -9.46
CA ILE A 15 5.35 8.52 -10.84
C ILE A 15 4.64 7.15 -10.90
N LEU A 16 5.14 6.15 -10.19
CA LEU A 16 4.52 4.82 -10.16
C LEU A 16 3.09 4.89 -9.58
N THR A 17 2.90 5.65 -8.50
CA THR A 17 1.57 5.84 -7.89
C THR A 17 0.61 6.54 -8.84
N THR A 18 1.05 7.55 -9.60
CA THR A 18 0.18 8.22 -10.59
C THR A 18 -0.19 7.29 -11.74
N LYS A 19 0.74 6.46 -12.24
CA LYS A 19 0.46 5.44 -13.27
C LYS A 19 -0.58 4.42 -12.77
N LEU A 20 -0.38 3.89 -11.55
CA LEU A 20 -1.31 2.95 -10.92
C LEU A 20 -2.69 3.59 -10.71
N THR A 21 -2.74 4.84 -10.24
CA THR A 21 -4.00 5.56 -10.03
C THR A 21 -4.79 5.69 -11.34
N ALA A 22 -4.13 6.07 -12.42
CA ALA A 22 -4.76 6.20 -13.72
C ALA A 22 -5.26 4.84 -14.26
N ALA A 23 -4.46 3.79 -14.13
CA ALA A 23 -4.79 2.46 -14.62
C ALA A 23 -5.89 1.75 -13.81
N LEU A 24 -6.00 2.05 -12.50
CA LEU A 24 -7.02 1.47 -11.63
C LEU A 24 -8.31 2.29 -11.59
N GLN A 25 -8.38 3.42 -12.30
CA GLN A 25 -9.52 4.33 -12.25
C GLN A 25 -10.84 3.64 -12.60
N ASP A 26 -10.88 2.89 -13.70
CA ASP A 26 -12.08 2.20 -14.17
C ASP A 26 -12.48 1.04 -13.25
N LEU A 27 -11.53 0.52 -12.48
CA LEU A 27 -11.80 -0.51 -11.47
C LEU A 27 -12.46 0.06 -10.21
N GLY A 28 -12.40 1.37 -10.00
CA GLY A 28 -12.93 2.07 -8.82
C GLY A 28 -12.15 1.76 -7.54
N VAL A 29 -10.90 1.35 -7.65
CA VAL A 29 -10.02 1.04 -6.51
C VAL A 29 -8.76 1.90 -6.59
N SER A 30 -8.45 2.64 -5.54
CA SER A 30 -7.19 3.38 -5.47
C SER A 30 -6.00 2.45 -5.21
N PRO A 31 -4.76 2.83 -5.57
CA PRO A 31 -3.56 2.06 -5.22
C PRO A 31 -3.46 1.78 -3.72
N ARG A 32 -3.85 2.74 -2.89
CA ARG A 32 -3.88 2.59 -1.42
C ARG A 32 -4.89 1.55 -0.99
N ALA A 33 -6.11 1.61 -1.50
CA ALA A 33 -7.16 0.63 -1.21
C ALA A 33 -6.75 -0.78 -1.63
N HIS A 34 -6.12 -0.93 -2.80
CA HIS A 34 -5.54 -2.19 -3.25
C HIS A 34 -4.49 -2.73 -2.28
N CYS A 35 -3.53 -1.91 -1.83
CA CYS A 35 -2.52 -2.33 -0.86
C CYS A 35 -3.13 -2.80 0.47
N VAL A 36 -4.15 -2.07 0.98
CA VAL A 36 -4.84 -2.44 2.22
C VAL A 36 -5.61 -3.75 2.08
N LEU A 37 -6.35 -3.94 0.99
CA LEU A 37 -7.06 -5.19 0.71
C LEU A 37 -6.10 -6.37 0.55
N SER A 38 -5.02 -6.21 -0.22
CA SER A 38 -4.00 -7.25 -0.41
C SER A 38 -3.35 -7.65 0.92
N ALA A 39 -3.00 -6.69 1.77
CA ALA A 39 -2.48 -6.97 3.10
C ALA A 39 -3.51 -7.69 3.98
N ALA A 40 -4.78 -7.30 3.94
CA ALA A 40 -5.85 -7.93 4.72
C ALA A 40 -6.13 -9.38 4.30
N MET A 41 -5.80 -9.75 3.06
CA MET A 41 -5.93 -11.14 2.58
C MET A 41 -4.85 -12.08 3.14
N SER A 42 -3.77 -11.56 3.72
CA SER A 42 -2.67 -12.38 4.23
C SER A 42 -2.97 -13.03 5.60
N GLY A 43 -4.06 -12.66 6.26
CA GLY A 43 -4.46 -13.24 7.55
C GLY A 43 -5.39 -12.34 8.36
N ASP A 44 -5.64 -12.73 9.61
CA ASP A 44 -6.48 -11.99 10.55
C ASP A 44 -5.71 -10.80 11.15
N HIS A 45 -5.75 -9.68 10.45
CA HIS A 45 -5.06 -8.45 10.85
C HIS A 45 -6.03 -7.41 11.40
N THR A 46 -5.63 -6.75 12.49
CA THR A 46 -6.33 -5.57 12.99
C THR A 46 -6.02 -4.36 12.11
N GLN A 47 -6.85 -3.32 12.24
CA GLN A 47 -6.59 -2.03 11.58
C GLN A 47 -5.19 -1.48 11.89
N THR A 48 -4.69 -1.66 13.13
CA THR A 48 -3.35 -1.22 13.53
C THR A 48 -2.25 -2.02 12.86
N ASP A 49 -2.44 -3.34 12.72
CA ASP A 49 -1.47 -4.19 12.02
C ASP A 49 -1.40 -3.81 10.54
N LEU A 50 -2.55 -3.64 9.88
CA LEU A 50 -2.60 -3.20 8.48
C LEU A 50 -1.95 -1.84 8.28
N ALA A 51 -2.18 -0.86 9.18
CA ALA A 51 -1.55 0.45 9.10
C ALA A 51 -0.03 0.36 9.11
N ARG A 52 0.52 -0.50 9.99
CA ARG A 52 1.97 -0.77 10.05
C ARG A 52 2.48 -1.47 8.80
N MET A 53 1.77 -2.53 8.34
CA MET A 53 2.17 -3.31 7.17
C MET A 53 2.25 -2.48 5.89
N VAL A 54 1.29 -1.58 5.68
CA VAL A 54 1.21 -0.76 4.45
C VAL A 54 1.82 0.64 4.61
N GLY A 55 2.37 0.96 5.78
CA GLY A 55 3.02 2.25 6.02
C GLY A 55 2.07 3.45 6.05
N LEU A 56 0.83 3.27 6.53
CA LEU A 56 -0.17 4.33 6.66
C LEU A 56 -0.28 4.85 8.09
N ASP A 57 -0.52 6.14 8.25
CA ASP A 57 -0.93 6.70 9.53
C ASP A 57 -2.36 6.26 9.91
N LYS A 58 -2.65 6.33 11.23
CA LYS A 58 -3.93 5.86 11.78
C LYS A 58 -5.14 6.53 11.13
N THR A 59 -5.09 7.82 10.88
CA THR A 59 -6.22 8.58 10.30
C THR A 59 -6.46 8.17 8.86
N THR A 60 -5.42 8.06 8.07
CA THR A 60 -5.49 7.61 6.68
C THR A 60 -6.01 6.18 6.58
N MET A 61 -5.60 5.28 7.49
CA MET A 61 -6.10 3.91 7.54
C MET A 61 -7.60 3.86 7.85
N VAL A 62 -8.08 4.64 8.84
CA VAL A 62 -9.51 4.69 9.17
C VAL A 62 -10.33 5.10 7.95
N VAL A 63 -9.97 6.21 7.30
CA VAL A 63 -10.67 6.71 6.11
C VAL A 63 -10.67 5.65 4.99
N THR A 64 -9.54 5.02 4.74
CA THR A 64 -9.43 3.98 3.70
C THR A 64 -10.33 2.79 4.00
N LEU A 65 -10.37 2.32 5.25
CA LEU A 65 -11.24 1.20 5.64
C LEU A 65 -12.73 1.56 5.57
N ASP A 66 -13.10 2.78 5.96
CA ASP A 66 -14.48 3.24 5.87
C ASP A 66 -14.96 3.33 4.40
N GLU A 67 -14.09 3.78 3.49
CA GLU A 67 -14.34 3.75 2.05
C GLU A 67 -14.50 2.31 1.52
N LEU A 68 -13.64 1.38 1.95
CA LEU A 68 -13.70 -0.04 1.55
C LEU A 68 -14.94 -0.75 2.09
N GLU A 69 -15.36 -0.47 3.33
CA GLU A 69 -16.61 -1.00 3.89
C GLU A 69 -17.82 -0.44 3.16
N SER A 70 -17.84 0.87 2.89
CA SER A 70 -18.94 1.51 2.15
C SER A 70 -19.06 0.96 0.72
N ALA A 71 -17.96 0.56 0.10
CA ALA A 71 -17.93 -0.10 -1.20
C ALA A 71 -18.24 -1.61 -1.14
N GLY A 72 -18.42 -2.19 0.05
CA GLY A 72 -18.67 -3.61 0.24
C GLY A 72 -17.48 -4.52 -0.09
N LEU A 73 -16.26 -3.97 -0.06
CA LEU A 73 -15.03 -4.70 -0.40
C LEU A 73 -14.32 -5.29 0.82
N ALA A 74 -14.55 -4.73 2.00
CA ALA A 74 -14.05 -5.22 3.29
C ALA A 74 -15.12 -5.05 4.37
N GLU A 75 -14.91 -5.70 5.50
CA GLU A 75 -15.76 -5.58 6.68
C GLU A 75 -14.95 -5.79 7.97
N ARG A 76 -15.37 -5.14 9.05
CA ARG A 76 -14.79 -5.36 10.39
C ARG A 76 -15.52 -6.52 11.08
N ARG A 77 -14.78 -7.59 11.41
CA ARG A 77 -15.29 -8.77 12.12
C ARG A 77 -14.66 -8.92 13.51
N PRO A 78 -15.32 -9.58 14.47
CA PRO A 78 -14.64 -10.01 15.68
C PRO A 78 -13.47 -10.93 15.34
N SER A 79 -12.34 -10.77 16.04
CA SER A 79 -11.21 -11.67 15.88
C SER A 79 -11.58 -13.09 16.37
N PRO A 80 -11.19 -14.14 15.65
CA PRO A 80 -11.39 -15.52 16.11
C PRO A 80 -10.65 -15.82 17.42
N SER A 81 -9.51 -15.18 17.66
CA SER A 81 -8.65 -15.39 18.83
C SER A 81 -8.94 -14.44 20.00
N ASP A 82 -9.48 -13.25 19.74
CA ASP A 82 -9.82 -12.25 20.76
C ASP A 82 -11.12 -11.52 20.41
N ARG A 83 -12.20 -11.84 21.13
CA ARG A 83 -13.51 -11.22 20.92
C ARG A 83 -13.55 -9.70 21.13
N ARG A 84 -12.56 -9.13 21.80
CA ARG A 84 -12.44 -7.67 22.02
C ARG A 84 -11.75 -6.97 20.85
N ALA A 85 -10.99 -7.71 20.05
CA ALA A 85 -10.33 -7.19 18.87
C ALA A 85 -11.22 -7.31 17.63
N ARG A 86 -11.06 -6.38 16.69
CA ARG A 86 -11.67 -6.40 15.37
C ARG A 86 -10.58 -6.64 14.32
N VAL A 87 -10.81 -7.60 13.44
CA VAL A 87 -9.98 -7.87 12.28
C VAL A 87 -10.70 -7.38 11.03
N ILE A 88 -9.92 -7.09 10.00
CA ILE A 88 -10.43 -6.66 8.70
C ILE A 88 -10.52 -7.88 7.79
N ALA A 89 -11.72 -8.24 7.40
CA ALA A 89 -11.98 -9.34 6.46
C ALA A 89 -12.31 -8.79 5.08
N VAL A 90 -11.68 -9.34 4.06
CA VAL A 90 -11.94 -9.00 2.66
C VAL A 90 -13.17 -9.79 2.20
N THR A 91 -14.12 -9.13 1.55
CA THR A 91 -15.30 -9.80 0.99
C THR A 91 -14.95 -10.51 -0.33
N LYS A 92 -15.83 -11.38 -0.82
CA LYS A 92 -15.66 -11.99 -2.15
C LYS A 92 -15.59 -10.95 -3.28
N ALA A 93 -16.28 -9.83 -3.11
CA ALA A 93 -16.19 -8.70 -4.05
C ALA A 93 -14.82 -8.03 -3.95
N GLY A 94 -14.31 -7.82 -2.73
CA GLY A 94 -12.95 -7.33 -2.49
C GLY A 94 -11.88 -8.22 -3.09
N GLU A 95 -11.97 -9.53 -2.88
CA GLU A 95 -11.01 -10.50 -3.47
C GLU A 95 -10.96 -10.44 -5.01
N ARG A 96 -12.12 -10.29 -5.66
CA ARG A 96 -12.16 -10.12 -7.12
C ARG A 96 -11.45 -8.84 -7.53
N LYS A 97 -11.74 -7.72 -6.84
CA LYS A 97 -11.09 -6.43 -7.09
C LYS A 97 -9.57 -6.48 -6.88
N VAL A 98 -9.10 -7.19 -5.86
CA VAL A 98 -7.66 -7.39 -5.64
C VAL A 98 -7.04 -8.13 -6.83
N ARG A 99 -7.61 -9.24 -7.30
CA ARG A 99 -7.07 -10.01 -8.43
C ARG A 99 -7.03 -9.18 -9.74
N GLU A 100 -8.09 -8.40 -10.01
CA GLU A 100 -8.13 -7.51 -11.17
C GLU A 100 -7.07 -6.41 -11.06
N ALA A 101 -6.94 -5.79 -9.89
CA ALA A 101 -5.94 -4.76 -9.62
C ALA A 101 -4.51 -5.31 -9.69
N GLU A 102 -4.26 -6.53 -9.20
CA GLU A 102 -2.95 -7.20 -9.29
C GLU A 102 -2.53 -7.44 -10.74
N THR A 103 -3.46 -7.83 -11.61
CA THR A 103 -3.18 -8.01 -13.03
C THR A 103 -2.71 -6.69 -13.66
N ILE A 104 -3.40 -5.59 -13.37
CA ILE A 104 -3.05 -4.26 -13.86
C ILE A 104 -1.70 -3.81 -13.27
N ALA A 105 -1.51 -3.98 -11.97
CA ALA A 105 -0.27 -3.59 -11.28
C ALA A 105 0.94 -4.38 -11.79
N ASN A 106 0.77 -5.67 -12.07
CA ASN A 106 1.80 -6.51 -12.64
C ASN A 106 2.20 -6.07 -14.05
N SER A 107 1.24 -5.70 -14.90
CA SER A 107 1.54 -5.15 -16.24
C SER A 107 2.38 -3.87 -16.13
N ILE A 108 1.99 -2.94 -15.25
CA ILE A 108 2.77 -1.71 -15.04
C ILE A 108 4.17 -2.02 -14.49
N ARG A 109 4.29 -2.99 -13.59
CA ARG A 109 5.59 -3.43 -13.05
C ARG A 109 6.49 -3.94 -14.16
N GLU A 110 5.99 -4.82 -15.03
CA GLU A 110 6.76 -5.35 -16.15
C GLU A 110 7.21 -4.23 -17.11
N ASP A 111 6.31 -3.30 -17.44
CA ASP A 111 6.62 -2.16 -18.30
C ASP A 111 7.71 -1.26 -17.69
N VAL A 112 7.62 -0.98 -16.39
CA VAL A 112 8.60 -0.13 -15.69
C VAL A 112 9.96 -0.81 -15.60
N LEU A 113 9.98 -2.12 -15.36
CA LEU A 113 11.22 -2.89 -15.22
C LEU A 113 11.79 -3.35 -16.58
N ALA A 114 11.10 -3.10 -17.70
CA ALA A 114 11.54 -3.52 -19.04
C ALA A 114 12.88 -2.91 -19.48
N VAL A 115 13.30 -1.81 -18.87
CA VAL A 115 14.59 -1.14 -19.11
C VAL A 115 15.78 -1.89 -18.49
N LEU A 116 15.53 -2.84 -17.58
CA LEU A 116 16.54 -3.65 -16.92
C LEU A 116 16.64 -5.04 -17.58
N THR A 117 17.83 -5.64 -17.52
CA THR A 117 17.97 -7.06 -17.88
C THR A 117 17.21 -7.94 -16.90
N PRO A 118 16.87 -9.21 -17.23
CA PRO A 118 16.19 -10.11 -16.30
C PRO A 118 16.95 -10.27 -14.97
N GLU A 119 18.27 -10.40 -15.04
CA GLU A 119 19.15 -10.57 -13.88
C GLU A 119 19.15 -9.30 -13.00
N ASP A 120 19.25 -8.11 -13.61
CA ASP A 120 19.23 -6.84 -12.89
C ASP A 120 17.86 -6.58 -12.23
N ARG A 121 16.76 -7.07 -12.81
CA ARG A 121 15.41 -6.96 -12.21
C ARG A 121 15.32 -7.72 -10.88
N GLU A 122 15.80 -8.96 -10.86
CA GLU A 122 15.83 -9.77 -9.64
C GLU A 122 16.69 -9.08 -8.56
N VAL A 123 17.92 -8.73 -8.90
CA VAL A 123 18.83 -8.06 -7.97
C VAL A 123 18.25 -6.75 -7.45
N PHE A 124 17.62 -5.96 -8.31
CA PHE A 124 16.97 -4.69 -7.93
C PHE A 124 15.82 -4.91 -6.95
N LEU A 125 14.90 -5.83 -7.25
CA LEU A 125 13.73 -6.11 -6.40
C LEU A 125 14.14 -6.69 -5.05
N ASP A 126 15.11 -7.60 -5.03
CA ASP A 126 15.63 -8.19 -3.80
C ASP A 126 16.34 -7.13 -2.93
N SER A 127 17.16 -6.29 -3.55
CA SER A 127 17.85 -5.20 -2.87
C SER A 127 16.87 -4.17 -2.29
N LEU A 128 15.86 -3.78 -3.06
CA LEU A 128 14.82 -2.86 -2.60
C LEU A 128 14.00 -3.46 -1.46
N SER A 129 13.63 -4.73 -1.57
CA SER A 129 12.94 -5.48 -0.51
C SER A 129 13.76 -5.53 0.78
N LEU A 130 15.06 -5.79 0.66
CA LEU A 130 15.99 -5.79 1.79
C LEU A 130 16.06 -4.41 2.48
N LEU A 131 16.10 -3.33 1.70
CA LEU A 131 16.11 -1.96 2.24
C LEU A 131 14.82 -1.64 3.01
N VAL A 132 13.67 -1.98 2.44
CA VAL A 132 12.36 -1.69 3.04
C VAL A 132 12.10 -2.53 4.29
N THR A 133 12.58 -3.78 4.32
CA THR A 133 12.31 -4.70 5.44
C THR A 133 13.32 -4.57 6.59
N LYS A 134 14.45 -3.92 6.40
CA LYS A 134 15.50 -3.76 7.43
C LYS A 134 15.72 -2.28 7.81
N PRO A 135 16.55 -1.50 7.08
CA PRO A 135 16.87 -0.13 7.52
C PRO A 135 15.71 0.87 7.38
N LEU A 136 14.73 0.61 6.51
CA LEU A 136 13.57 1.47 6.26
C LEU A 136 12.25 0.87 6.77
N SER A 137 12.31 -0.12 7.66
CA SER A 137 11.12 -0.81 8.18
C SER A 137 10.29 0.07 9.13
N GLU A 138 10.91 1.02 9.82
CA GLU A 138 10.24 1.89 10.77
C GLU A 138 10.63 3.36 10.56
N PRO A 139 9.66 4.29 10.72
CA PRO A 139 9.97 5.71 10.66
C PRO A 139 10.79 6.14 11.87
N SER A 140 11.78 7.01 11.67
CA SER A 140 12.53 7.59 12.76
C SER A 140 11.64 8.50 13.62
N PRO A 141 11.70 8.42 14.96
CA PRO A 141 10.95 9.30 15.83
C PRO A 141 11.44 10.74 15.67
N CYS A 142 10.54 11.67 15.32
CA CYS A 142 10.82 13.09 15.31
C CYS A 142 10.37 13.72 16.63
N ALA A 143 11.26 14.48 17.27
CA ALA A 143 10.94 15.23 18.50
C ALA A 143 9.87 16.33 18.29
N GLN A 144 9.69 16.79 17.05
CA GLN A 144 8.61 17.69 16.65
C GLN A 144 7.87 17.09 15.44
N PRO A 145 6.52 16.98 15.52
CA PRO A 145 5.76 16.52 14.37
C PRO A 145 5.94 17.49 13.20
N VAL A 146 6.28 16.97 12.03
CA VAL A 146 6.33 17.75 10.79
C VAL A 146 4.93 18.33 10.57
N ARG A 147 4.77 19.65 10.77
CA ARG A 147 3.50 20.32 10.51
C ARG A 147 3.17 20.20 9.03
N ARG A 148 2.22 19.34 8.70
CA ARG A 148 1.57 19.39 7.37
C ARG A 148 0.93 20.78 7.24
N ARG A 149 1.35 21.58 6.27
CA ARG A 149 0.70 22.85 5.96
C ARG A 149 -0.79 22.61 5.77
N ALA A 150 -1.62 23.26 6.60
CA ALA A 150 -3.05 23.29 6.37
C ALA A 150 -3.31 23.87 4.96
N PRO A 151 -4.29 23.33 4.20
CA PRO A 151 -4.67 23.92 2.93
C PRO A 151 -5.11 25.37 3.17
N ARG A 152 -4.57 26.30 2.39
CA ARG A 152 -5.04 27.70 2.38
C ARG A 152 -6.51 27.68 1.90
N ARG A 153 -7.40 28.25 2.72
CA ARG A 153 -8.78 28.54 2.34
C ARG A 153 -8.80 29.54 1.18
#